data_e4f9be032761c0aedb771a55fec9b16e
#
_entry.id   e4f9be032761c0aedb771a55fec9b16e
#
_cell.length_a   1.000
_cell.length_b   1.000
_cell.length_c   1.000
_cell.angle_alpha   90.00
_cell.angle_beta   90.00
_cell.angle_gamma   90.00
#
_symmetry.space_group_name_H-M   'P 1'
#
loop_
_entity.id
_entity.type
_entity.pdbx_description
1 polymer ?
#
loop_
_entity_poly.entity_id
_entity_poly.type
_entity_poly.pdbx_seq_one_letter_code
_entity_poly.pdbx_strand_id
1 'polypeptide(L)'
;MDSRLKKNLSAGGRESRASHDPVREAPEDKFVSAEERRKMWKDEWTQSALPQVPELKGFHLCWLSTTNSYDSIDKRMRLGYTPVMAEEIPGYENWRVKAGEHVGFIACNEMLLFKIPLDRYQEVMAYFHHEAPLEETEKIRRNAEQNQGSDRSGRRLGQIEGEGLDNIDKPIPAPVFEG
;
A
#
# COMPACT_ATOMS: atom_id res chain seq x y z
N MET A 1 -69.64 -21.28 5.33
CA MET A 1 -68.20 -21.68 5.21
C MET A 1 -67.90 -21.82 3.72
N ASP A 2 -67.09 -20.95 3.26
CA ASP A 2 -66.90 -20.66 1.84
C ASP A 2 -66.10 -21.75 1.13
N SER A 3 -66.76 -22.47 0.18
CA SER A 3 -66.17 -23.59 -0.59
C SER A 3 -65.03 -23.15 -1.53
N ARG A 4 -64.78 -21.85 -1.64
CA ARG A 4 -63.71 -21.29 -2.49
C ARG A 4 -62.33 -21.44 -1.90
N LEU A 5 -62.21 -21.59 -0.56
CA LEU A 5 -60.94 -21.70 0.12
C LEU A 5 -60.32 -23.13 0.05
N LYS A 6 -61.15 -24.14 -0.23
CA LYS A 6 -60.69 -25.54 -0.33
C LYS A 6 -60.05 -25.89 -1.68
N LYS A 7 -60.25 -25.08 -2.70
CA LYS A 7 -59.79 -25.41 -4.06
C LYS A 7 -58.36 -25.02 -4.37
N ASN A 8 -57.74 -24.16 -3.53
CA ASN A 8 -56.37 -23.69 -3.74
C ASN A 8 -55.28 -24.47 -2.95
N LEU A 9 -55.71 -25.41 -2.10
CA LEU A 9 -54.75 -26.21 -1.29
C LEU A 9 -54.39 -27.54 -1.98
N SER A 10 -55.05 -27.94 -3.07
CA SER A 10 -54.74 -29.16 -3.80
C SER A 10 -54.16 -28.93 -5.20
N ALA A 11 -53.93 -27.70 -5.60
CA ALA A 11 -53.26 -27.40 -6.85
C ALA A 11 -51.75 -27.53 -6.68
N GLY A 12 -51.25 -28.69 -7.09
CA GLY A 12 -49.91 -29.03 -7.48
C GLY A 12 -48.80 -28.20 -6.88
N GLY A 13 -48.01 -28.84 -6.05
CA GLY A 13 -46.73 -28.27 -5.65
C GLY A 13 -46.04 -27.76 -6.90
N ARG A 14 -45.79 -26.45 -6.95
CA ARG A 14 -44.87 -25.91 -7.92
C ARG A 14 -43.57 -26.63 -7.68
N GLU A 15 -43.28 -27.65 -8.50
CA GLU A 15 -41.94 -28.19 -8.60
C GLU A 15 -41.01 -26.98 -8.77
N SER A 16 -40.19 -26.71 -7.76
CA SER A 16 -39.28 -25.63 -7.84
C SER A 16 -38.35 -25.91 -9.03
N ARG A 17 -38.21 -24.95 -9.94
CA ARG A 17 -37.30 -25.06 -11.08
C ARG A 17 -35.87 -25.45 -10.69
N ALA A 18 -35.56 -25.38 -9.42
CA ALA A 18 -34.27 -25.76 -8.85
C ALA A 18 -34.05 -27.28 -8.82
N SER A 19 -35.10 -28.12 -8.96
CA SER A 19 -34.96 -29.58 -8.93
C SER A 19 -34.70 -30.21 -10.30
N HIS A 20 -34.72 -29.42 -11.38
CA HIS A 20 -34.50 -29.90 -12.75
C HIS A 20 -33.26 -29.29 -13.43
N ASP A 21 -32.57 -28.36 -12.79
CA ASP A 21 -31.25 -27.98 -13.28
C ASP A 21 -30.30 -29.13 -12.98
N PRO A 22 -29.65 -29.72 -14.02
CA PRO A 22 -28.58 -30.69 -13.75
C PRO A 22 -27.62 -30.01 -12.80
N VAL A 23 -27.38 -30.66 -11.67
CA VAL A 23 -26.38 -30.22 -10.70
C VAL A 23 -25.15 -29.92 -11.54
N ARG A 24 -24.86 -28.62 -11.70
CA ARG A 24 -23.68 -28.16 -12.40
C ARG A 24 -22.55 -28.66 -11.55
N GLU A 25 -21.96 -29.80 -11.95
CA GLU A 25 -20.80 -30.34 -11.26
C GLU A 25 -19.82 -29.21 -11.15
N ALA A 26 -19.58 -28.78 -9.94
CA ALA A 26 -18.56 -27.77 -9.69
C ALA A 26 -17.29 -28.29 -10.37
N PRO A 27 -16.58 -27.46 -11.13
CA PRO A 27 -15.35 -27.89 -11.76
C PRO A 27 -14.49 -28.58 -10.69
N GLU A 28 -14.14 -29.85 -10.94
CA GLU A 28 -13.36 -30.66 -10.00
C GLU A 28 -12.19 -29.78 -9.54
N ASP A 29 -12.21 -29.44 -8.26
CA ASP A 29 -11.18 -28.62 -7.66
C ASP A 29 -9.84 -29.31 -7.93
N LYS A 30 -8.99 -28.71 -8.71
CA LYS A 30 -7.64 -29.21 -9.03
C LYS A 30 -6.74 -29.31 -7.78
N PHE A 31 -7.26 -29.01 -6.62
CA PHE A 31 -6.55 -29.00 -5.35
C PHE A 31 -6.65 -30.36 -4.66
N VAL A 32 -5.49 -30.92 -4.41
CA VAL A 32 -5.36 -32.35 -4.00
C VAL A 32 -5.79 -32.59 -2.57
N SER A 33 -5.73 -31.61 -1.65
CA SER A 33 -6.09 -31.81 -0.24
C SER A 33 -6.83 -30.64 0.42
N ALA A 34 -7.63 -30.99 1.44
CA ALA A 34 -8.33 -29.99 2.26
C ALA A 34 -7.35 -29.07 3.04
N GLU A 35 -6.16 -29.57 3.35
CA GLU A 35 -5.11 -28.82 4.05
C GLU A 35 -4.46 -27.79 3.14
N GLU A 36 -4.19 -28.12 1.89
CA GLU A 36 -3.68 -27.18 0.89
C GLU A 36 -4.68 -26.07 0.62
N ARG A 37 -5.97 -26.38 0.50
CA ARG A 37 -7.02 -25.35 0.39
C ARG A 37 -7.05 -24.42 1.59
N ARG A 38 -6.96 -24.96 2.81
CA ARG A 38 -6.92 -24.13 4.03
C ARG A 38 -5.68 -23.26 4.10
N LYS A 39 -4.53 -23.76 3.64
CA LYS A 39 -3.29 -23.00 3.59
C LYS A 39 -3.41 -21.85 2.61
N MET A 40 -3.88 -22.11 1.39
CA MET A 40 -4.14 -21.06 0.40
C MET A 40 -5.13 -20.00 0.91
N TRP A 41 -6.21 -20.40 1.56
CA TRP A 41 -7.17 -19.49 2.15
C TRP A 41 -6.54 -18.61 3.24
N LYS A 42 -5.70 -19.19 4.09
CA LYS A 42 -4.97 -18.43 5.10
C LYS A 42 -3.98 -17.47 4.45
N ASP A 43 -3.24 -17.95 3.48
CA ASP A 43 -2.23 -17.13 2.81
C ASP A 43 -2.88 -15.97 2.04
N GLU A 44 -3.99 -16.19 1.37
CA GLU A 44 -4.68 -15.17 0.58
C GLU A 44 -5.54 -14.22 1.42
N TRP A 45 -6.14 -14.72 2.52
CA TRP A 45 -7.01 -13.92 3.40
C TRP A 45 -6.25 -13.16 4.49
N THR A 46 -5.13 -13.67 4.95
CA THR A 46 -4.32 -13.06 6.01
C THR A 46 -3.21 -12.16 5.48
N GLN A 47 -2.87 -12.29 4.21
CA GLN A 47 -1.89 -11.43 3.56
C GLN A 47 -2.46 -10.05 3.23
N SER A 48 -1.55 -9.10 3.06
CA SER A 48 -1.84 -7.69 2.78
C SER A 48 -2.97 -7.51 1.75
N ALA A 49 -3.80 -6.50 1.96
CA ALA A 49 -4.87 -6.12 1.03
C ALA A 49 -4.39 -5.80 -0.39
N LEU A 50 -3.08 -5.69 -0.60
CA LEU A 50 -2.43 -5.43 -1.88
C LEU A 50 -1.84 -6.72 -2.44
N PRO A 51 -1.99 -6.98 -3.74
CA PRO A 51 -1.39 -8.14 -4.40
C PRO A 51 0.13 -8.08 -4.35
N GLN A 52 0.77 -9.23 -4.16
CA GLN A 52 2.21 -9.35 -4.27
C GLN A 52 2.60 -9.23 -5.74
N VAL A 53 3.41 -8.22 -6.04
CA VAL A 53 3.89 -7.96 -7.39
C VAL A 53 5.28 -8.58 -7.56
N PRO A 54 5.56 -9.30 -8.66
CA PRO A 54 6.89 -9.81 -8.94
C PRO A 54 7.89 -8.66 -9.11
N GLU A 55 9.10 -8.85 -8.65
CA GLU A 55 10.16 -7.86 -8.75
C GLU A 55 10.54 -7.59 -10.21
N LEU A 56 10.61 -6.32 -10.57
CA LEU A 56 11.16 -5.87 -11.84
C LEU A 56 12.65 -5.57 -11.67
N LYS A 57 13.51 -6.27 -12.40
CA LYS A 57 14.96 -6.07 -12.34
C LYS A 57 15.35 -4.61 -12.57
N GLY A 58 16.10 -4.04 -11.63
CA GLY A 58 16.57 -2.66 -11.68
C GLY A 58 15.56 -1.59 -11.27
N PHE A 59 14.38 -1.99 -10.79
CA PHE A 59 13.35 -1.08 -10.34
C PHE A 59 12.86 -1.44 -8.93
N HIS A 60 12.58 -0.42 -8.15
CA HIS A 60 11.80 -0.54 -6.93
C HIS A 60 10.32 -0.28 -7.25
N LEU A 61 9.44 -1.18 -6.78
CA LEU A 61 7.99 -1.08 -6.97
C LEU A 61 7.31 -0.57 -5.71
N CYS A 62 6.33 0.31 -5.87
CA CYS A 62 5.52 0.79 -4.75
C CYS A 62 4.07 1.06 -5.16
N TRP A 63 3.17 0.91 -4.21
CA TRP A 63 1.78 1.29 -4.37
C TRP A 63 1.57 2.72 -3.88
N LEU A 64 0.99 3.57 -4.72
CA LEU A 64 0.68 4.96 -4.41
C LEU A 64 -0.83 5.17 -4.37
N SER A 65 -1.31 5.83 -3.33
CA SER A 65 -2.73 6.15 -3.18
C SER A 65 -3.12 7.34 -4.05
N THR A 66 -4.25 7.24 -4.73
CA THR A 66 -4.84 8.34 -5.49
C THR A 66 -5.52 9.38 -4.60
N THR A 67 -5.85 9.02 -3.36
CA THR A 67 -6.61 9.85 -2.42
C THR A 67 -5.74 10.60 -1.42
N ASN A 68 -4.43 10.31 -1.37
CA ASN A 68 -3.52 10.93 -0.40
C ASN A 68 -3.10 12.32 -0.87
N SER A 69 -3.65 13.37 -0.23
CA SER A 69 -3.33 14.77 -0.54
C SER A 69 -1.92 15.19 -0.09
N TYR A 70 -1.35 14.55 0.94
CA TYR A 70 -0.01 14.88 1.45
C TYR A 70 1.10 14.31 0.56
N ASP A 71 0.86 13.16 -0.04
CA ASP A 71 1.79 12.47 -0.92
C ASP A 71 1.12 12.16 -2.25
N SER A 72 0.91 13.21 -3.04
CA SER A 72 0.20 13.13 -4.31
C SER A 72 1.03 12.40 -5.37
N ILE A 73 0.34 11.74 -6.30
CA ILE A 73 0.94 11.06 -7.45
C ILE A 73 1.82 12.03 -8.25
N ASP A 74 1.36 13.27 -8.47
CA ASP A 74 2.15 14.29 -9.18
C ASP A 74 3.47 14.61 -8.50
N LYS A 75 3.50 14.65 -7.17
CA LYS A 75 4.72 14.84 -6.41
C LYS A 75 5.68 13.67 -6.62
N ARG A 76 5.17 12.44 -6.59
CA ARG A 76 5.97 11.24 -6.84
C ARG A 76 6.49 11.16 -8.27
N MET A 77 5.69 11.52 -9.27
CA MET A 77 6.13 11.58 -10.65
C MET A 77 7.28 12.58 -10.86
N ARG A 78 7.23 13.74 -10.19
CA ARG A 78 8.35 14.71 -10.21
C ARG A 78 9.63 14.15 -9.58
N LEU A 79 9.52 13.25 -8.62
CA LEU A 79 10.66 12.54 -8.03
C LEU A 79 11.20 11.42 -8.95
N GLY A 80 10.52 11.13 -10.06
CA GLY A 80 10.95 10.15 -11.05
C GLY A 80 10.23 8.81 -10.96
N TYR A 81 9.14 8.73 -10.20
CA TYR A 81 8.28 7.55 -10.25
C TYR A 81 7.48 7.52 -11.55
N THR A 82 7.39 6.38 -12.16
CA THR A 82 6.62 6.13 -13.38
C THR A 82 5.57 5.05 -13.13
N PRO A 83 4.35 5.19 -13.69
CA PRO A 83 3.33 4.16 -13.53
C PRO A 83 3.75 2.86 -14.22
N VAL A 84 3.31 1.74 -13.67
CA VAL A 84 3.53 0.42 -14.26
C VAL A 84 2.31 0.06 -15.10
N MET A 85 2.57 -0.29 -16.37
CA MET A 85 1.53 -0.73 -17.28
C MET A 85 1.26 -2.23 -17.07
N ALA A 86 0.00 -2.65 -17.22
CA ALA A 86 -0.37 -4.06 -17.07
C ALA A 86 0.36 -4.99 -18.06
N GLU A 87 0.82 -4.43 -19.17
CA GLU A 87 1.57 -5.16 -20.20
C GLU A 87 3.02 -5.48 -19.78
N GLU A 88 3.54 -4.76 -18.77
CA GLU A 88 4.91 -4.96 -18.27
C GLU A 88 5.03 -6.15 -17.33
N ILE A 89 3.92 -6.56 -16.70
CA ILE A 89 3.90 -7.65 -15.72
C ILE A 89 2.92 -8.73 -16.17
N PRO A 90 3.40 -9.86 -16.69
CA PRO A 90 2.54 -10.97 -17.09
C PRO A 90 1.68 -11.48 -15.94
N GLY A 91 0.39 -11.70 -16.20
CA GLY A 91 -0.56 -12.18 -15.19
C GLY A 91 -1.31 -11.09 -14.44
N TYR A 92 -1.01 -9.80 -14.71
CA TYR A 92 -1.67 -8.65 -14.06
C TYR A 92 -2.70 -7.95 -14.94
N GLU A 93 -3.11 -8.54 -16.05
CA GLU A 93 -4.10 -7.98 -16.97
C GLU A 93 -5.46 -7.73 -16.30
N ASN A 94 -5.80 -8.56 -15.31
CA ASN A 94 -7.04 -8.42 -14.54
C ASN A 94 -7.07 -7.17 -13.63
N TRP A 95 -5.90 -6.68 -13.25
CA TRP A 95 -5.72 -5.50 -12.40
C TRP A 95 -5.59 -4.20 -13.21
N ARG A 96 -5.69 -4.31 -14.54
CA ARG A 96 -5.64 -3.17 -15.45
C ARG A 96 -6.85 -2.26 -15.29
N VAL A 97 -6.61 -0.98 -15.12
CA VAL A 97 -7.64 0.06 -15.19
C VAL A 97 -8.18 0.12 -16.60
N LYS A 98 -9.50 -0.05 -16.76
CA LYS A 98 -10.19 -0.11 -18.06
C LYS A 98 -10.75 1.23 -18.53
N ALA A 99 -10.98 2.17 -17.61
CA ALA A 99 -11.59 3.48 -17.92
C ALA A 99 -11.09 4.55 -16.95
N GLY A 100 -11.12 5.81 -17.39
CA GLY A 100 -10.73 6.96 -16.60
C GLY A 100 -9.34 7.48 -16.94
N GLU A 101 -8.78 8.31 -16.06
CA GLU A 101 -7.50 9.00 -16.24
C GLU A 101 -6.30 8.04 -16.27
N HIS A 102 -6.39 6.94 -15.52
CA HIS A 102 -5.28 6.00 -15.33
C HIS A 102 -5.44 4.71 -16.15
N VAL A 103 -6.02 4.80 -17.35
CA VAL A 103 -6.21 3.64 -18.24
C VAL A 103 -4.89 2.97 -18.57
N GLY A 104 -4.86 1.63 -18.42
CA GLY A 104 -3.68 0.82 -18.69
C GLY A 104 -2.79 0.57 -17.49
N PHE A 105 -2.92 1.34 -16.42
CA PHE A 105 -2.15 1.16 -15.20
C PHE A 105 -2.63 -0.05 -14.41
N ILE A 106 -1.75 -0.61 -13.59
CA ILE A 106 -2.10 -1.63 -12.60
C ILE A 106 -2.65 -0.92 -11.36
N ALA A 107 -3.88 -1.28 -10.97
CA ALA A 107 -4.54 -0.71 -9.80
C ALA A 107 -5.13 -1.79 -8.91
N CYS A 108 -5.15 -1.50 -7.62
CA CYS A 108 -5.88 -2.26 -6.61
C CYS A 108 -6.61 -1.29 -5.69
N ASN A 109 -7.94 -1.27 -5.78
CA ASN A 109 -8.77 -0.26 -5.11
C ASN A 109 -8.33 1.17 -5.52
N GLU A 110 -8.01 2.02 -4.52
CA GLU A 110 -7.50 3.38 -4.74
C GLU A 110 -5.97 3.46 -4.92
N MET A 111 -5.30 2.32 -4.98
CA MET A 111 -3.85 2.27 -5.11
C MET A 111 -3.43 1.98 -6.54
N LEU A 112 -2.46 2.72 -7.04
CA LEU A 112 -1.82 2.51 -8.33
C LEU A 112 -0.39 2.02 -8.16
N LEU A 113 0.03 1.10 -9.02
CA LEU A 113 1.39 0.58 -8.99
C LEU A 113 2.34 1.50 -9.76
N PHE A 114 3.41 1.90 -9.09
CA PHE A 114 4.48 2.71 -9.64
C PHE A 114 5.83 2.02 -9.51
N LYS A 115 6.76 2.42 -10.35
CA LYS A 115 8.16 1.98 -10.33
C LYS A 115 9.10 3.18 -10.37
N ILE A 116 10.28 3.02 -9.77
CA ILE A 116 11.38 3.97 -9.84
C ILE A 116 12.68 3.18 -10.06
N PRO A 117 13.66 3.67 -10.84
CA PRO A 117 14.96 3.05 -10.94
C PRO A 117 15.59 2.84 -9.56
N LEU A 118 16.19 1.68 -9.32
CA LEU A 118 16.71 1.30 -8.01
C LEU A 118 17.76 2.29 -7.50
N ASP A 119 18.66 2.75 -8.37
CA ASP A 119 19.69 3.73 -8.03
C ASP A 119 19.06 5.03 -7.50
N ARG A 120 18.04 5.51 -8.19
CA ARG A 120 17.34 6.73 -7.79
C ARG A 120 16.53 6.54 -6.51
N TYR A 121 15.97 5.37 -6.31
CA TYR A 121 15.31 5.02 -5.06
C TYR A 121 16.30 5.07 -3.89
N GLN A 122 17.50 4.51 -4.06
CA GLN A 122 18.55 4.52 -3.05
C GLN A 122 19.02 5.95 -2.73
N GLU A 123 19.19 6.81 -3.72
CA GLU A 123 19.51 8.23 -3.52
C GLU A 123 18.42 8.95 -2.69
N VAL A 124 17.15 8.75 -3.06
CA VAL A 124 16.02 9.35 -2.33
C VAL A 124 15.97 8.85 -0.89
N MET A 125 16.17 7.56 -0.67
CA MET A 125 16.17 6.97 0.67
C MET A 125 17.37 7.45 1.50
N ALA A 126 18.55 7.57 0.90
CA ALA A 126 19.74 8.13 1.56
C ALA A 126 19.49 9.57 2.02
N TYR A 127 18.89 10.40 1.16
CA TYR A 127 18.53 11.75 1.54
C TYR A 127 17.56 11.80 2.71
N PHE A 128 16.42 11.11 2.61
CA PHE A 128 15.38 11.19 3.65
C PHE A 128 15.77 10.55 4.98
N HIS A 129 16.55 9.47 4.95
CA HIS A 129 16.92 8.75 6.17
C HIS A 129 18.25 9.16 6.77
N HIS A 130 19.09 9.84 5.99
CA HIS A 130 20.42 10.22 6.47
C HIS A 130 20.64 11.74 6.42
N GLU A 131 20.52 12.38 5.27
CA GLU A 131 20.87 13.81 5.12
C GLU A 131 19.83 14.74 5.76
N ALA A 132 18.55 14.53 5.49
CA ALA A 132 17.49 15.39 6.01
C ALA A 132 17.44 15.43 7.56
N PRO A 133 17.56 14.29 8.29
CA PRO A 133 17.65 14.33 9.75
C PRO A 133 18.86 15.09 10.27
N LEU A 134 20.01 14.99 9.59
CA LEU A 134 21.20 15.75 9.96
C LEU A 134 20.99 17.25 9.77
N GLU A 135 20.42 17.65 8.65
CA GLU A 135 20.08 19.08 8.41
C GLU A 135 19.09 19.62 9.45
N GLU A 136 18.08 18.82 9.82
CA GLU A 136 17.12 19.22 10.86
C GLU A 136 17.80 19.36 12.22
N THR A 137 18.66 18.43 12.56
CA THR A 137 19.47 18.48 13.80
C THR A 137 20.34 19.74 13.84
N GLU A 138 21.00 20.07 12.74
CA GLU A 138 21.78 21.31 12.65
C GLU A 138 20.92 22.58 12.75
N LYS A 139 19.72 22.59 12.15
CA LYS A 139 18.77 23.70 12.30
C LYS A 139 18.35 23.90 13.75
N ILE A 140 18.04 22.81 14.44
CA ILE A 140 17.69 22.84 15.87
C ILE A 140 18.86 23.36 16.70
N ARG A 141 20.07 22.90 16.43
CA ARG A 141 21.28 23.38 17.12
C ARG A 141 21.53 24.85 16.90
N ARG A 142 21.48 25.33 15.65
CA ARG A 142 21.63 26.76 15.33
C ARG A 142 20.56 27.61 16.01
N ASN A 143 19.29 27.15 16.02
CA ASN A 143 18.23 27.85 16.70
C ASN A 143 18.44 27.86 18.22
N ALA A 144 18.93 26.77 18.80
CA ALA A 144 19.26 26.70 20.21
C ALA A 144 20.40 27.68 20.57
N GLU A 145 21.44 27.75 19.74
CA GLU A 145 22.55 28.67 19.91
C GLU A 145 22.09 30.14 19.80
N GLN A 146 21.20 30.45 18.85
CA GLN A 146 20.63 31.82 18.71
C GLN A 146 19.72 32.19 19.88
N ASN A 147 18.97 31.23 20.42
CA ASN A 147 18.07 31.44 21.56
C ASN A 147 18.81 31.41 22.93
N GLN A 148 20.07 31.00 22.96
CA GLN A 148 20.90 31.09 24.17
C GLN A 148 21.37 32.52 24.46
N GLY A 149 20.92 33.48 23.67
CA GLY A 149 21.11 34.91 23.95
C GLY A 149 20.62 35.21 25.38
N SER A 150 21.51 35.71 26.21
CA SER A 150 21.13 36.15 27.54
C SER A 150 20.34 37.46 27.44
N ASP A 151 19.24 37.53 28.19
CA ASP A 151 18.53 38.78 28.44
C ASP A 151 19.48 39.79 29.07
N ARG A 152 19.16 41.12 28.99
CA ARG A 152 19.94 42.21 29.60
C ARG A 152 20.29 41.98 31.07
N SER A 153 19.58 41.04 31.75
CA SER A 153 19.82 40.62 33.12
C SER A 153 20.74 39.39 33.28
N GLY A 154 21.30 38.87 32.19
CA GLY A 154 22.17 37.69 32.19
C GLY A 154 21.41 36.36 32.35
N ARG A 155 20.10 36.37 32.21
CA ARG A 155 19.27 35.16 32.25
C ARG A 155 19.26 34.50 30.88
N ARG A 156 19.58 33.20 30.80
CA ARG A 156 19.42 32.39 29.57
C ARG A 156 17.95 32.34 29.18
N LEU A 157 17.61 32.73 27.96
CA LEU A 157 16.22 32.82 27.47
C LEU A 157 15.59 31.48 27.08
N GLY A 158 16.36 30.44 27.08
CA GLY A 158 15.87 29.08 26.81
C GLY A 158 16.88 28.03 27.24
N GLN A 159 16.39 27.02 27.93
CA GLN A 159 17.12 25.81 28.21
C GLN A 159 16.36 24.67 27.51
N ILE A 160 16.99 24.06 26.53
CA ILE A 160 16.43 22.87 25.90
C ILE A 160 16.87 21.70 26.76
N GLU A 161 15.96 21.17 27.56
CA GLU A 161 16.18 19.99 28.37
C GLU A 161 15.58 18.78 27.65
N GLY A 162 16.39 17.75 27.41
CA GLY A 162 15.91 16.50 26.86
C GLY A 162 17.03 15.47 26.71
N GLU A 163 16.74 14.22 27.04
CA GLU A 163 17.68 13.09 26.92
C GLU A 163 18.19 12.86 25.47
N GLY A 164 17.52 13.45 24.46
CA GLY A 164 17.88 13.34 23.05
C GLY A 164 19.07 14.22 22.65
N LEU A 165 19.42 15.27 23.42
CA LEU A 165 20.51 16.19 23.10
C LEU A 165 21.89 15.51 23.16
N ASP A 166 22.09 14.57 24.07
CA ASP A 166 23.34 13.82 24.20
C ASP A 166 23.63 12.87 23.01
N ASN A 167 22.62 12.62 22.18
CA ASN A 167 22.74 11.78 20.99
C ASN A 167 22.96 12.56 19.69
N ILE A 168 22.82 13.89 19.71
CA ILE A 168 22.98 14.76 18.53
C ILE A 168 24.43 14.72 18.00
N ASP A 169 25.41 14.53 18.88
CA ASP A 169 26.82 14.48 18.49
C ASP A 169 27.27 13.08 18.04
N LYS A 170 26.41 12.06 18.11
CA LYS A 170 26.76 10.73 17.62
C LYS A 170 26.59 10.64 16.11
N PRO A 171 27.60 10.17 15.37
CA PRO A 171 27.47 10.00 13.93
C PRO A 171 26.36 8.97 13.62
N ILE A 172 25.40 9.39 12.81
CA ILE A 172 24.36 8.48 12.30
C ILE A 172 25.03 7.62 11.22
N PRO A 173 25.00 6.29 11.35
CA PRO A 173 25.60 5.42 10.33
C PRO A 173 24.86 5.59 9.00
N ALA A 174 25.60 5.61 7.91
CA ALA A 174 25.03 5.66 6.58
C ALA A 174 24.13 4.43 6.35
N PRO A 175 22.98 4.58 5.67
CA PRO A 175 22.14 3.45 5.35
C PRO A 175 22.88 2.46 4.46
N VAL A 176 22.90 1.17 4.87
CA VAL A 176 23.44 0.09 4.06
C VAL A 176 22.26 -0.49 3.27
N PHE A 177 22.28 -0.33 1.97
CA PHE A 177 21.34 -0.98 1.08
C PHE A 177 21.98 -2.31 0.65
N GLU A 178 21.52 -3.42 1.23
CA GLU A 178 21.87 -4.75 0.74
C GLU A 178 21.15 -4.96 -0.59
N GLY A 179 21.95 -5.12 -1.65
CA GLY A 179 21.49 -5.33 -3.03
C GLY A 179 21.15 -6.77 -3.34
#